data_13d9e32ea1d0cbcb5737ca8aed2147bd
#
_entry.id   13d9e32ea1d0cbcb5737ca8aed2147bd
#
_cell.length_a   1.000
_cell.length_b   1.000
_cell.length_c   1.000
_cell.angle_alpha   90.00
_cell.angle_beta   90.00
_cell.angle_gamma   90.00
#
_symmetry.space_group_name_H-M   'P 1'
#
loop_
_entity.id
_entity.type
_entity.pdbx_description
1 polymer ?
#
loop_
_entity_poly.entity_id
_entity_poly.type
_entity_poly.pdbx_seq_one_letter_code
_entity_poly.pdbx_strand_id
1 'polypeptide(L)'
;MKKEAPDASRQPWKNVGYAASVSGPLAGIKVVDLSRLVAGNMASLQLADSGADVTKIEPLPSGDPLRAWQQAGIQTFWSVYCRNKTSIALDFRHEKSIDILTRLIDQADILIESFRPGTLESIGLAPAILHQRNPGLIILRVSGFGQSGPYSHRPGFGTLVEAMSGFASRTGEAGGGPLLPPVALADMISGLYGSNGIMMALRGREQTGRGQVIDLALLDSMVSAIGPDAFDYAVTGEVKQRVGNGSNTASPRNIYKTSDNHFIAISASIQSTAKRLFAAVGAAAMIDDPKFATNAARVKHQAEIDKVVGDWIAARSRKEVLAIFDAEGITAAPVNNIADNAADPHFIERGIYVAATNPASDAAMGKVPMHQPLPIMENNLDRLRMPAPALGQHSRAELAKAGFQDDEIDQLIAQNVISQP
;
A
#
# COMPACT_ATOMS: atom_id res chain seq x y z
N MET A 1 -16.91 3.45 30.39
CA MET A 1 -16.50 4.84 30.12
C MET A 1 -16.45 5.01 28.59
N LYS A 2 -17.37 5.78 28.02
CA LYS A 2 -17.25 6.21 26.61
C LYS A 2 -16.06 7.16 26.57
N LYS A 3 -14.96 6.75 25.88
CA LYS A 3 -13.89 7.70 25.55
C LYS A 3 -14.52 8.75 24.65
N GLU A 4 -14.47 10.01 25.05
CA GLU A 4 -14.80 11.13 24.16
C GLU A 4 -13.99 10.97 22.87
N ALA A 5 -14.64 11.19 21.72
CA ALA A 5 -13.94 11.21 20.45
C ALA A 5 -12.82 12.26 20.54
N PRO A 6 -11.61 11.97 20.03
CA PRO A 6 -10.53 12.95 20.07
C PRO A 6 -10.97 14.21 19.32
N ASP A 7 -10.74 15.36 19.94
CA ASP A 7 -11.03 16.66 19.37
C ASP A 7 -10.27 16.82 18.03
N ALA A 8 -10.99 16.71 16.94
CA ALA A 8 -10.45 16.80 15.59
C ALA A 8 -9.81 18.16 15.29
N SER A 9 -10.09 19.21 16.11
CA SER A 9 -9.45 20.52 15.99
C SER A 9 -7.98 20.53 16.44
N ARG A 10 -7.54 19.50 17.18
CA ARG A 10 -6.17 19.37 17.73
C ARG A 10 -5.25 18.47 16.92
N GLN A 11 -5.59 18.15 15.68
CA GLN A 11 -4.72 17.30 14.88
C GLN A 11 -3.45 18.06 14.44
N PRO A 12 -2.26 17.52 14.73
CA PRO A 12 -0.98 18.18 14.46
C PRO A 12 -0.59 18.15 12.97
N TRP A 13 -1.40 17.47 12.15
CA TRP A 13 -1.11 17.26 10.74
C TRP A 13 -1.21 18.55 9.93
N LYS A 14 -0.30 18.71 8.96
CA LYS A 14 -0.34 19.83 8.04
C LYS A 14 -1.67 19.89 7.29
N ASN A 15 -2.39 21.00 7.44
CA ASN A 15 -3.64 21.20 6.70
C ASN A 15 -3.37 21.45 5.22
N VAL A 16 -4.10 20.76 4.35
CA VAL A 16 -4.04 20.91 2.90
C VAL A 16 -5.44 21.07 2.32
N GLY A 17 -5.54 21.84 1.24
CA GLY A 17 -6.76 21.93 0.43
C GLY A 17 -6.70 20.94 -0.74
N TYR A 18 -7.83 20.78 -1.42
CA TYR A 18 -7.87 20.13 -2.72
C TYR A 18 -7.55 21.13 -3.81
N ALA A 19 -6.68 20.78 -4.75
CA ALA A 19 -6.31 21.64 -5.87
C ALA A 19 -7.46 21.74 -6.88
N ALA A 20 -7.72 22.95 -7.38
CA ALA A 20 -8.80 23.20 -8.33
C ALA A 20 -8.51 22.67 -9.75
N SER A 21 -7.26 22.42 -10.10
CA SER A 21 -6.84 21.98 -11.42
C SER A 21 -5.97 20.71 -11.36
N VAL A 22 -6.13 19.87 -12.37
CA VAL A 22 -5.32 18.67 -12.54
C VAL A 22 -4.06 19.04 -13.30
N SER A 23 -2.91 18.97 -12.64
CA SER A 23 -1.63 18.93 -13.32
C SER A 23 -0.85 17.72 -12.78
N GLY A 24 -0.43 16.83 -13.65
CA GLY A 24 0.33 15.67 -13.24
C GLY A 24 0.83 14.91 -14.45
N PRO A 25 1.84 14.04 -14.28
CA PRO A 25 2.43 13.31 -15.40
C PRO A 25 1.44 12.38 -16.12
N LEU A 26 0.30 12.06 -15.50
CA LEU A 26 -0.77 11.24 -16.08
C LEU A 26 -2.03 12.04 -16.43
N ALA A 27 -1.95 13.38 -16.52
CA ALA A 27 -3.08 14.18 -16.94
C ALA A 27 -3.59 13.74 -18.33
N GLY A 28 -4.90 13.53 -18.44
CA GLY A 28 -5.53 13.04 -19.69
C GLY A 28 -5.56 11.51 -19.85
N ILE A 29 -4.89 10.75 -18.98
CA ILE A 29 -5.00 9.29 -18.95
C ILE A 29 -6.30 8.89 -18.24
N LYS A 30 -7.14 8.10 -18.92
CA LYS A 30 -8.43 7.63 -18.42
C LYS A 30 -8.32 6.19 -17.91
N VAL A 31 -8.77 5.97 -16.68
CA VAL A 31 -8.70 4.66 -16.01
C VAL A 31 -10.11 4.21 -15.61
N VAL A 32 -10.52 3.04 -16.06
CA VAL A 32 -11.70 2.32 -15.54
C VAL A 32 -11.23 1.32 -14.49
N ASP A 33 -11.68 1.48 -13.26
CA ASP A 33 -11.28 0.66 -12.12
C ASP A 33 -12.45 -0.22 -11.66
N LEU A 34 -12.43 -1.51 -12.04
CA LEU A 34 -13.37 -2.57 -11.63
C LEU A 34 -12.84 -3.37 -10.43
N SER A 35 -11.68 -3.01 -9.89
CA SER A 35 -11.08 -3.74 -8.77
C SER A 35 -11.88 -3.58 -7.48
N ARG A 36 -11.54 -4.37 -6.47
CA ARG A 36 -12.15 -4.31 -5.14
C ARG A 36 -11.10 -4.43 -4.06
N LEU A 37 -11.44 -3.94 -2.85
CA LEU A 37 -10.57 -3.99 -1.67
C LEU A 37 -9.28 -3.17 -1.87
N VAL A 38 -8.11 -3.72 -1.49
CA VAL A 38 -6.91 -2.90 -1.29
C VAL A 38 -6.01 -2.86 -2.53
N ALA A 39 -5.59 -3.99 -3.08
CA ALA A 39 -4.52 -4.05 -4.09
C ALA A 39 -4.82 -3.21 -5.34
N GLY A 40 -6.00 -3.40 -5.94
CA GLY A 40 -6.39 -2.62 -7.12
C GLY A 40 -6.66 -1.16 -6.79
N ASN A 41 -7.29 -0.88 -5.62
CA ASN A 41 -7.49 0.49 -5.16
C ASN A 41 -6.17 1.21 -4.89
N MET A 42 -5.13 0.51 -4.42
CA MET A 42 -3.79 1.08 -4.25
C MET A 42 -3.13 1.37 -5.61
N ALA A 43 -3.25 0.45 -6.58
CA ALA A 43 -2.72 0.68 -7.92
C ALA A 43 -3.37 1.91 -8.57
N SER A 44 -4.70 1.99 -8.58
CA SER A 44 -5.43 3.12 -9.18
C SER A 44 -5.27 4.42 -8.39
N LEU A 45 -5.01 4.37 -7.06
CA LEU A 45 -4.67 5.56 -6.27
C LEU A 45 -3.35 6.19 -6.74
N GLN A 46 -2.31 5.39 -7.02
CA GLN A 46 -1.03 5.93 -7.52
C GLN A 46 -1.21 6.66 -8.85
N LEU A 47 -2.08 6.15 -9.72
CA LEU A 47 -2.43 6.80 -10.98
C LEU A 47 -3.23 8.08 -10.76
N ALA A 48 -4.25 8.02 -9.90
CA ALA A 48 -5.09 9.15 -9.53
C ALA A 48 -4.27 10.28 -8.90
N ASP A 49 -3.41 9.96 -7.93
CA ASP A 49 -2.48 10.92 -7.30
C ASP A 49 -1.45 11.48 -8.29
N SER A 50 -1.25 10.84 -9.44
CA SER A 50 -0.36 11.28 -10.52
C SER A 50 -1.10 12.04 -11.64
N GLY A 51 -2.38 12.32 -11.48
CA GLY A 51 -3.16 13.15 -12.40
C GLY A 51 -4.10 12.39 -13.33
N ALA A 52 -4.13 11.06 -13.31
CA ALA A 52 -5.06 10.29 -14.15
C ALA A 52 -6.52 10.50 -13.73
N ASP A 53 -7.42 10.41 -14.70
CA ASP A 53 -8.87 10.43 -14.48
C ASP A 53 -9.34 9.00 -14.19
N VAL A 54 -9.54 8.69 -12.91
CA VAL A 54 -9.90 7.34 -12.45
C VAL A 54 -11.39 7.28 -12.14
N THR A 55 -12.12 6.48 -12.90
CA THR A 55 -13.53 6.15 -12.65
C THR A 55 -13.64 4.78 -12.00
N LYS A 56 -14.01 4.77 -10.74
CA LYS A 56 -14.28 3.57 -9.95
C LYS A 56 -15.68 3.06 -10.21
N ILE A 57 -15.82 1.81 -10.65
CA ILE A 57 -17.12 1.17 -10.85
C ILE A 57 -17.38 0.26 -9.65
N GLU A 58 -18.50 0.49 -8.99
CA GLU A 58 -18.84 -0.17 -7.73
C GLU A 58 -20.15 -0.95 -7.84
N PRO A 59 -20.21 -2.16 -7.26
CA PRO A 59 -21.45 -2.95 -7.32
C PRO A 59 -22.57 -2.36 -6.45
N LEU A 60 -23.78 -2.30 -6.97
CA LEU A 60 -24.97 -2.01 -6.17
C LEU A 60 -25.37 -3.24 -5.33
N PRO A 61 -25.99 -3.04 -4.14
CA PRO A 61 -26.29 -1.73 -3.50
C PRO A 61 -25.19 -1.21 -2.56
N SER A 62 -24.15 -2.00 -2.26
CA SER A 62 -23.24 -1.75 -1.14
C SER A 62 -21.91 -1.09 -1.52
N GLY A 63 -21.59 -1.02 -2.81
CA GLY A 63 -20.29 -0.51 -3.27
C GLY A 63 -19.13 -1.49 -3.10
N ASP A 64 -17.92 -0.96 -3.19
CA ASP A 64 -16.70 -1.71 -2.92
C ASP A 64 -16.70 -2.22 -1.47
N PRO A 65 -16.37 -3.50 -1.20
CA PRO A 65 -16.24 -4.03 0.16
C PRO A 65 -15.30 -3.21 1.07
N LEU A 66 -14.37 -2.44 0.51
CA LEU A 66 -13.51 -1.54 1.29
C LEU A 66 -14.30 -0.48 2.09
N ARG A 67 -15.51 -0.11 1.64
CA ARG A 67 -16.41 0.80 2.37
C ARG A 67 -16.87 0.25 3.72
N ALA A 68 -16.86 -1.07 3.89
CA ALA A 68 -17.19 -1.73 5.15
C ALA A 68 -16.05 -1.67 6.18
N TRP A 69 -14.83 -1.33 5.77
CA TRP A 69 -13.69 -1.19 6.69
C TRP A 69 -13.76 0.17 7.39
N GLN A 70 -14.47 0.20 8.51
CA GLN A 70 -14.82 1.42 9.23
C GLN A 70 -14.19 1.46 10.62
N GLN A 71 -13.92 2.66 11.10
CA GLN A 71 -13.57 2.93 12.50
C GLN A 71 -14.56 3.96 13.06
N ALA A 72 -15.27 3.63 14.12
CA ALA A 72 -16.31 4.46 14.72
C ALA A 72 -17.37 4.95 13.71
N GLY A 73 -17.74 4.12 12.73
CA GLY A 73 -18.71 4.45 11.68
C GLY A 73 -18.14 5.23 10.49
N ILE A 74 -16.84 5.55 10.50
CA ILE A 74 -16.17 6.31 9.44
C ILE A 74 -15.41 5.35 8.52
N GLN A 75 -15.59 5.51 7.22
CA GLN A 75 -14.94 4.71 6.17
C GLN A 75 -13.47 5.13 5.98
N THR A 76 -12.61 4.82 6.95
CA THR A 76 -11.23 5.32 6.99
C THR A 76 -10.38 4.82 5.83
N PHE A 77 -10.47 3.54 5.47
CA PHE A 77 -9.76 3.00 4.33
C PHE A 77 -10.24 3.58 2.99
N TRP A 78 -11.57 3.69 2.82
CA TRP A 78 -12.15 4.29 1.63
C TRP A 78 -11.68 5.74 1.45
N SER A 79 -11.75 6.53 2.50
CA SER A 79 -11.35 7.94 2.49
C SER A 79 -9.90 8.15 2.06
N VAL A 80 -9.00 7.23 2.43
CA VAL A 80 -7.58 7.31 2.09
C VAL A 80 -7.29 6.76 0.68
N TYR A 81 -7.81 5.57 0.35
CA TYR A 81 -7.41 4.85 -0.87
C TYR A 81 -8.28 5.16 -2.10
N CYS A 82 -9.40 5.85 -1.92
CA CYS A 82 -10.29 6.23 -3.02
C CYS A 82 -10.37 7.75 -3.26
N ARG A 83 -9.48 8.54 -2.62
CA ARG A 83 -9.32 9.96 -2.99
C ARG A 83 -8.93 10.10 -4.46
N ASN A 84 -9.22 11.25 -5.03
CA ASN A 84 -8.92 11.59 -6.44
C ASN A 84 -9.62 10.71 -7.48
N LYS A 85 -10.67 9.95 -7.09
CA LYS A 85 -11.43 9.10 -8.00
C LYS A 85 -12.87 9.55 -8.10
N THR A 86 -13.49 9.31 -9.26
CA THR A 86 -14.95 9.37 -9.41
C THR A 86 -15.58 8.01 -9.13
N SER A 87 -16.89 7.95 -8.88
CA SER A 87 -17.62 6.71 -8.58
C SER A 87 -18.87 6.60 -9.44
N ILE A 88 -19.03 5.45 -10.08
CA ILE A 88 -20.27 4.95 -10.69
C ILE A 88 -20.75 3.74 -9.88
N ALA A 89 -22.00 3.74 -9.45
CA ALA A 89 -22.65 2.59 -8.85
C ALA A 89 -23.48 1.84 -9.90
N LEU A 90 -23.14 0.55 -10.14
CA LEU A 90 -23.69 -0.27 -11.23
C LEU A 90 -24.21 -1.62 -10.72
N ASP A 91 -25.38 -2.03 -11.15
CA ASP A 91 -25.81 -3.42 -10.97
C ASP A 91 -25.20 -4.32 -12.07
N PHE A 92 -24.13 -5.02 -11.73
CA PHE A 92 -23.42 -5.93 -12.63
C PHE A 92 -24.25 -7.12 -13.12
N ARG A 93 -25.41 -7.39 -12.50
CA ARG A 93 -26.31 -8.49 -12.89
C ARG A 93 -27.34 -8.06 -13.95
N HIS A 94 -27.51 -6.76 -14.13
CA HIS A 94 -28.46 -6.24 -15.11
C HIS A 94 -27.86 -6.36 -16.53
N GLU A 95 -28.69 -6.77 -17.50
CA GLU A 95 -28.26 -6.97 -18.90
C GLU A 95 -27.54 -5.77 -19.53
N LYS A 96 -28.00 -4.54 -19.19
CA LYS A 96 -27.40 -3.29 -19.68
C LYS A 96 -26.02 -2.98 -19.10
N SER A 97 -25.60 -3.68 -18.05
CA SER A 97 -24.31 -3.41 -17.40
C SER A 97 -23.13 -3.60 -18.34
N ILE A 98 -23.20 -4.59 -19.23
CA ILE A 98 -22.13 -4.90 -20.18
C ILE A 98 -21.99 -3.81 -21.24
N ASP A 99 -23.10 -3.24 -21.72
CA ASP A 99 -23.04 -2.11 -22.66
C ASP A 99 -22.41 -0.88 -21.99
N ILE A 100 -22.80 -0.58 -20.76
CA ILE A 100 -22.24 0.53 -19.97
C ILE A 100 -20.72 0.33 -19.81
N LEU A 101 -20.28 -0.84 -19.34
CA LEU A 101 -18.86 -1.14 -19.16
C LEU A 101 -18.10 -1.07 -20.49
N THR A 102 -18.67 -1.59 -21.55
CA THR A 102 -18.04 -1.57 -22.87
C THR A 102 -17.80 -0.15 -23.35
N ARG A 103 -18.80 0.74 -23.30
CA ARG A 103 -18.66 2.15 -23.73
C ARG A 103 -17.65 2.92 -22.88
N LEU A 104 -17.57 2.63 -21.56
CA LEU A 104 -16.55 3.22 -20.69
C LEU A 104 -15.15 2.73 -21.04
N ILE A 105 -14.98 1.42 -21.25
CA ILE A 105 -13.68 0.79 -21.55
C ILE A 105 -13.17 1.16 -22.95
N ASP A 106 -14.05 1.33 -23.94
CA ASP A 106 -13.68 1.77 -25.28
C ASP A 106 -12.97 3.13 -25.30
N GLN A 107 -13.25 3.99 -24.33
CA GLN A 107 -12.65 5.32 -24.16
C GLN A 107 -11.51 5.35 -23.14
N ALA A 108 -11.22 4.23 -22.48
CA ALA A 108 -10.21 4.16 -21.45
C ALA A 108 -8.81 3.88 -22.02
N ASP A 109 -7.80 4.38 -21.36
CA ASP A 109 -6.40 4.02 -21.58
C ASP A 109 -6.02 2.77 -20.79
N ILE A 110 -6.64 2.61 -19.61
CA ILE A 110 -6.31 1.58 -18.63
C ILE A 110 -7.60 0.98 -18.08
N LEU A 111 -7.65 -0.35 -18.03
CA LEU A 111 -8.62 -1.12 -17.27
C LEU A 111 -7.90 -1.82 -16.11
N ILE A 112 -8.42 -1.67 -14.90
CA ILE A 112 -7.94 -2.41 -13.71
C ILE A 112 -9.08 -3.31 -13.24
N GLU A 113 -8.81 -4.61 -13.11
CA GLU A 113 -9.78 -5.55 -12.57
C GLU A 113 -9.15 -6.48 -11.53
N SER A 114 -9.96 -7.00 -10.60
CA SER A 114 -9.54 -7.98 -9.59
C SER A 114 -10.56 -9.12 -9.44
N PHE A 115 -11.18 -9.52 -10.54
CA PHE A 115 -12.09 -10.64 -10.58
C PHE A 115 -11.33 -11.98 -10.51
N ARG A 116 -12.05 -13.04 -10.22
CA ARG A 116 -11.49 -14.38 -10.40
C ARG A 116 -11.18 -14.62 -11.87
N PRO A 117 -10.06 -15.29 -12.18
CA PRO A 117 -9.76 -15.66 -13.56
C PRO A 117 -10.95 -16.32 -14.27
N GLY A 118 -11.22 -15.91 -15.51
CA GLY A 118 -12.37 -16.35 -16.30
C GLY A 118 -13.63 -15.51 -16.12
N THR A 119 -13.75 -14.69 -15.08
CA THR A 119 -14.96 -13.85 -14.87
C THR A 119 -15.11 -12.78 -15.95
N LEU A 120 -14.05 -12.08 -16.29
CA LEU A 120 -14.08 -11.05 -17.33
C LEU A 120 -14.45 -11.66 -18.70
N GLU A 121 -13.92 -12.84 -18.98
CA GLU A 121 -14.22 -13.61 -20.17
C GLU A 121 -15.70 -14.06 -20.21
N SER A 122 -16.24 -14.52 -19.09
CA SER A 122 -17.61 -15.04 -19.00
C SER A 122 -18.68 -13.97 -19.24
N ILE A 123 -18.36 -12.70 -19.01
CA ILE A 123 -19.27 -11.56 -19.26
C ILE A 123 -19.01 -10.89 -20.63
N GLY A 124 -18.21 -11.51 -21.51
CA GLY A 124 -17.95 -11.00 -22.84
C GLY A 124 -16.89 -9.91 -22.96
N LEU A 125 -16.17 -9.60 -21.87
CA LEU A 125 -15.11 -8.59 -21.82
C LEU A 125 -13.72 -9.24 -21.79
N ALA A 126 -13.53 -10.37 -22.48
CA ALA A 126 -12.23 -11.01 -22.59
C ALA A 126 -11.17 -10.02 -23.14
N PRO A 127 -9.91 -10.04 -22.63
CA PRO A 127 -8.86 -9.13 -23.09
C PRO A 127 -8.68 -9.09 -24.61
N ALA A 128 -8.82 -10.24 -25.28
CA ALA A 128 -8.73 -10.29 -26.74
C ALA A 128 -9.87 -9.51 -27.44
N ILE A 129 -11.08 -9.54 -26.90
CA ILE A 129 -12.24 -8.78 -27.42
C ILE A 129 -12.01 -7.29 -27.15
N LEU A 130 -11.56 -6.93 -25.95
CA LEU A 130 -11.28 -5.55 -25.60
C LEU A 130 -10.17 -4.95 -26.48
N HIS A 131 -9.11 -5.69 -26.78
CA HIS A 131 -8.03 -5.26 -27.68
C HIS A 131 -8.44 -5.17 -29.15
N GLN A 132 -9.46 -5.91 -29.61
CA GLN A 132 -10.05 -5.72 -30.95
C GLN A 132 -10.76 -4.36 -31.04
N ARG A 133 -11.39 -3.90 -29.95
CA ARG A 133 -12.11 -2.63 -29.89
C ARG A 133 -11.17 -1.45 -29.60
N ASN A 134 -10.25 -1.63 -28.66
CA ASN A 134 -9.25 -0.63 -28.26
C ASN A 134 -7.86 -1.26 -28.20
N PRO A 135 -7.11 -1.28 -29.32
CA PRO A 135 -5.76 -1.89 -29.38
C PRO A 135 -4.74 -1.25 -28.44
N GLY A 136 -4.99 -0.01 -28.01
CA GLY A 136 -4.13 0.72 -27.07
C GLY A 136 -4.44 0.48 -25.58
N LEU A 137 -5.47 -0.29 -25.26
CA LEU A 137 -5.89 -0.51 -23.88
C LEU A 137 -4.86 -1.31 -23.09
N ILE A 138 -4.48 -0.80 -21.91
CA ILE A 138 -3.67 -1.51 -20.95
C ILE A 138 -4.61 -2.17 -19.91
N ILE A 139 -4.48 -3.47 -19.70
CA ILE A 139 -5.36 -4.23 -18.82
C ILE A 139 -4.55 -4.79 -17.65
N LEU A 140 -4.72 -4.25 -16.44
CA LEU A 140 -4.15 -4.81 -15.22
C LEU A 140 -5.13 -5.80 -14.60
N ARG A 141 -4.72 -7.05 -14.49
CA ARG A 141 -5.49 -8.14 -13.88
C ARG A 141 -4.86 -8.57 -12.56
N VAL A 142 -5.45 -8.16 -11.45
CA VAL A 142 -4.95 -8.48 -10.10
C VAL A 142 -5.66 -9.72 -9.56
N SER A 143 -4.91 -10.75 -9.18
CA SER A 143 -5.47 -11.97 -8.60
C SER A 143 -4.58 -12.54 -7.51
N GLY A 144 -5.07 -13.49 -6.72
CA GLY A 144 -4.28 -14.11 -5.66
C GLY A 144 -3.07 -14.90 -6.19
N PHE A 145 -3.29 -15.66 -7.29
CA PHE A 145 -2.33 -16.66 -7.77
C PHE A 145 -1.98 -16.56 -9.27
N GLY A 146 -2.37 -15.47 -9.93
CA GLY A 146 -2.16 -15.26 -11.36
C GLY A 146 -3.30 -15.84 -12.23
N GLN A 147 -3.26 -15.51 -13.53
CA GLN A 147 -4.24 -15.96 -14.51
C GLN A 147 -3.99 -17.38 -15.02
N SER A 148 -2.82 -17.95 -14.68
CA SER A 148 -2.37 -19.28 -15.12
C SER A 148 -1.86 -20.11 -13.94
N GLY A 149 -1.54 -21.37 -14.21
CA GLY A 149 -1.02 -22.29 -13.20
C GLY A 149 -2.12 -23.01 -12.39
N PRO A 150 -1.74 -24.01 -11.60
CA PRO A 150 -2.69 -24.93 -10.96
C PRO A 150 -3.57 -24.25 -9.88
N TYR A 151 -3.20 -23.06 -9.39
CA TYR A 151 -3.94 -22.35 -8.35
C TYR A 151 -4.75 -21.16 -8.88
N SER A 152 -4.72 -20.86 -10.17
CA SER A 152 -5.41 -19.71 -10.77
C SER A 152 -6.90 -19.66 -10.43
N HIS A 153 -7.57 -20.81 -10.32
CA HIS A 153 -9.00 -20.91 -10.00
C HIS A 153 -9.31 -20.77 -8.50
N ARG A 154 -8.28 -20.80 -7.62
CA ARG A 154 -8.50 -20.72 -6.17
C ARG A 154 -8.84 -19.31 -5.74
N PRO A 155 -9.71 -19.14 -4.72
CA PRO A 155 -9.87 -17.85 -4.08
C PRO A 155 -8.56 -17.45 -3.41
N GLY A 156 -8.10 -16.20 -3.64
CA GLY A 156 -6.87 -15.67 -3.08
C GLY A 156 -7.10 -14.30 -2.46
N PHE A 157 -6.50 -14.09 -1.27
CA PHE A 157 -6.46 -12.82 -0.55
C PHE A 157 -5.07 -12.61 0.04
N GLY A 158 -4.74 -11.39 0.42
CA GLY A 158 -3.44 -11.00 0.97
C GLY A 158 -2.95 -11.95 2.06
N THR A 159 -3.77 -12.25 3.06
CA THR A 159 -3.43 -13.16 4.16
C THR A 159 -2.95 -14.55 3.70
N LEU A 160 -3.59 -15.12 2.66
CA LEU A 160 -3.21 -16.45 2.17
C LEU A 160 -1.84 -16.43 1.49
N VAL A 161 -1.59 -15.42 0.68
CA VAL A 161 -0.31 -15.29 -0.04
C VAL A 161 0.82 -14.86 0.89
N GLU A 162 0.55 -14.08 1.93
CA GLU A 162 1.50 -13.78 3.00
C GLU A 162 1.96 -15.04 3.73
N ALA A 163 1.05 -15.99 3.94
CA ALA A 163 1.38 -17.29 4.51
C ALA A 163 2.14 -18.18 3.51
N MET A 164 1.67 -18.27 2.26
CA MET A 164 2.24 -19.17 1.24
C MET A 164 3.58 -18.72 0.68
N SER A 165 3.84 -17.42 0.62
CA SER A 165 5.10 -16.86 0.10
C SER A 165 6.35 -17.24 0.90
N GLY A 166 6.17 -17.67 2.15
CA GLY A 166 7.26 -17.85 3.10
C GLY A 166 7.43 -16.69 4.08
N PHE A 167 6.75 -15.54 3.86
CA PHE A 167 6.85 -14.38 4.74
C PHE A 167 6.48 -14.73 6.19
N ALA A 168 5.29 -15.32 6.40
CA ALA A 168 4.83 -15.69 7.74
C ALA A 168 5.75 -16.73 8.40
N SER A 169 6.30 -17.69 7.63
CA SER A 169 7.19 -18.70 8.17
C SER A 169 8.50 -18.14 8.74
N ARG A 170 8.93 -16.97 8.26
CA ARG A 170 10.14 -16.26 8.71
C ARG A 170 9.85 -15.17 9.75
N THR A 171 8.60 -14.79 9.93
CA THR A 171 8.19 -13.73 10.85
C THR A 171 7.74 -14.32 12.17
N GLY A 172 8.28 -13.82 13.28
CA GLY A 172 7.98 -14.27 14.64
C GLY A 172 9.22 -14.49 15.49
N GLU A 173 9.01 -14.71 16.77
CA GLU A 173 10.08 -14.98 17.74
C GLU A 173 10.79 -16.31 17.45
N ALA A 174 12.08 -16.39 17.83
CA ALA A 174 12.85 -17.63 17.76
C ALA A 174 12.16 -18.72 18.59
N GLY A 175 11.85 -19.88 17.97
CA GLY A 175 11.11 -20.96 18.61
C GLY A 175 9.61 -20.71 18.78
N GLY A 176 9.10 -19.53 18.40
CA GLY A 176 7.67 -19.20 18.39
C GLY A 176 6.93 -19.68 17.14
N GLY A 177 5.63 -19.38 17.05
CA GLY A 177 4.80 -19.62 15.85
C GLY A 177 5.04 -18.59 14.74
N PRO A 178 4.59 -18.89 13.49
CA PRO A 178 4.60 -17.93 12.40
C PRO A 178 3.63 -16.77 12.68
N LEU A 179 3.98 -15.56 12.22
CA LEU A 179 3.15 -14.36 12.36
C LEU A 179 2.83 -13.77 11.00
N LEU A 180 1.59 -13.32 10.85
CA LEU A 180 1.13 -12.51 9.72
C LEU A 180 1.38 -11.01 10.00
N PRO A 181 1.56 -10.18 8.98
CA PRO A 181 1.62 -8.74 9.18
C PRO A 181 0.24 -8.22 9.65
N PRO A 182 0.18 -7.22 10.56
CA PRO A 182 -1.09 -6.65 11.02
C PRO A 182 -1.72 -5.66 10.03
N VAL A 183 -1.24 -5.63 8.81
CA VAL A 183 -1.69 -4.74 7.72
C VAL A 183 -1.83 -5.54 6.43
N ALA A 184 -2.55 -5.02 5.43
CA ALA A 184 -2.71 -5.65 4.11
C ALA A 184 -1.41 -5.52 3.28
N LEU A 185 -0.32 -6.15 3.73
CA LEU A 185 1.03 -5.96 3.18
C LEU A 185 1.12 -6.46 1.74
N ALA A 186 0.61 -7.66 1.46
CA ALA A 186 0.61 -8.24 0.13
C ALA A 186 -0.15 -7.38 -0.87
N ASP A 187 -1.32 -6.86 -0.47
CA ASP A 187 -2.12 -5.97 -1.30
C ASP A 187 -1.40 -4.66 -1.61
N MET A 188 -0.74 -4.05 -0.59
CA MET A 188 0.01 -2.80 -0.77
C MET A 188 1.19 -2.97 -1.72
N ILE A 189 1.99 -4.02 -1.55
CA ILE A 189 3.11 -4.34 -2.44
C ILE A 189 2.60 -4.59 -3.86
N SER A 190 1.55 -5.40 -4.01
CA SER A 190 0.97 -5.69 -5.33
C SER A 190 0.40 -4.45 -6.00
N GLY A 191 -0.27 -3.56 -5.25
CA GLY A 191 -0.76 -2.30 -5.80
C GLY A 191 0.37 -1.41 -6.34
N LEU A 192 1.52 -1.37 -5.65
CA LEU A 192 2.71 -0.65 -6.13
C LEU A 192 3.32 -1.32 -7.37
N TYR A 193 3.44 -2.66 -7.41
CA TYR A 193 3.86 -3.37 -8.62
C TYR A 193 2.89 -3.15 -9.78
N GLY A 194 1.58 -3.13 -9.50
CA GLY A 194 0.54 -2.87 -10.50
C GLY A 194 0.69 -1.50 -11.14
N SER A 195 0.84 -0.45 -10.31
CA SER A 195 1.06 0.91 -10.83
C SER A 195 2.36 1.03 -11.63
N ASN A 196 3.46 0.41 -11.17
CA ASN A 196 4.72 0.37 -11.90
C ASN A 196 4.58 -0.39 -13.23
N GLY A 197 3.89 -1.54 -13.25
CA GLY A 197 3.60 -2.30 -14.47
C GLY A 197 2.80 -1.47 -15.48
N ILE A 198 1.80 -0.71 -15.02
CA ILE A 198 1.03 0.21 -15.86
C ILE A 198 1.94 1.30 -16.45
N MET A 199 2.84 1.90 -15.65
CA MET A 199 3.77 2.91 -16.16
C MET A 199 4.71 2.35 -17.24
N MET A 200 5.22 1.12 -17.07
CA MET A 200 6.01 0.43 -18.09
C MET A 200 5.18 0.17 -19.36
N ALA A 201 3.92 -0.24 -19.21
CA ALA A 201 3.02 -0.49 -20.33
C ALA A 201 2.65 0.80 -21.10
N LEU A 202 2.43 1.92 -20.38
CA LEU A 202 2.23 3.24 -20.99
C LEU A 202 3.44 3.65 -21.83
N ARG A 203 4.65 3.49 -21.28
CA ARG A 203 5.88 3.77 -22.01
C ARG A 203 6.05 2.87 -23.24
N GLY A 204 5.72 1.59 -23.13
CA GLY A 204 5.71 0.65 -24.27
C GLY A 204 4.68 1.04 -25.32
N ARG A 205 3.48 1.47 -24.89
CA ARG A 205 2.42 1.95 -25.81
C ARG A 205 2.83 3.19 -26.60
N GLU A 206 3.53 4.14 -26.00
CA GLU A 206 4.06 5.31 -26.71
C GLU A 206 4.94 4.91 -27.90
N GLN A 207 5.66 3.79 -27.81
CA GLN A 207 6.55 3.31 -28.86
C GLN A 207 5.84 2.45 -29.90
N THR A 208 4.83 1.68 -29.50
CA THR A 208 4.21 0.63 -30.32
C THR A 208 2.80 0.96 -30.79
N GLY A 209 2.15 1.93 -30.17
CA GLY A 209 0.72 2.22 -30.33
C GLY A 209 -0.20 1.15 -29.70
N ARG A 210 0.35 0.14 -29.04
CA ARG A 210 -0.40 -1.01 -28.50
C ARG A 210 -0.33 -1.09 -26.99
N GLY A 211 -1.48 -1.35 -26.37
CA GLY A 211 -1.59 -1.76 -24.98
C GLY A 211 -1.19 -3.22 -24.77
N GLN A 212 -1.32 -3.68 -23.52
CA GLN A 212 -1.02 -5.08 -23.16
C GLN A 212 -1.80 -5.50 -21.93
N VAL A 213 -1.87 -6.81 -21.70
CA VAL A 213 -2.37 -7.40 -20.47
C VAL A 213 -1.21 -7.53 -19.47
N ILE A 214 -1.45 -7.11 -18.24
CA ILE A 214 -0.54 -7.27 -17.12
C ILE A 214 -1.19 -8.27 -16.15
N ASP A 215 -0.64 -9.46 -16.05
CA ASP A 215 -1.04 -10.46 -15.05
C ASP A 215 -0.24 -10.21 -13.77
N LEU A 216 -0.93 -9.87 -12.68
CA LEU A 216 -0.33 -9.53 -11.40
C LEU A 216 -0.88 -10.43 -10.30
N ALA A 217 -0.08 -11.40 -9.87
CA ALA A 217 -0.41 -12.21 -8.71
C ALA A 217 0.07 -11.58 -7.41
N LEU A 218 -0.78 -11.57 -6.38
CA LEU A 218 -0.39 -11.16 -5.03
C LEU A 218 0.75 -12.05 -4.51
N LEU A 219 0.71 -13.35 -4.82
CA LEU A 219 1.74 -14.31 -4.41
C LEU A 219 3.12 -13.94 -4.99
N ASP A 220 3.20 -13.62 -6.28
CA ASP A 220 4.44 -13.25 -6.95
C ASP A 220 5.05 -11.99 -6.33
N SER A 221 4.19 -11.01 -6.05
CA SER A 221 4.57 -9.76 -5.39
C SER A 221 5.17 -10.02 -4.01
N MET A 222 4.54 -10.88 -3.20
CA MET A 222 5.05 -11.23 -1.87
C MET A 222 6.34 -12.02 -1.93
N VAL A 223 6.46 -12.98 -2.85
CA VAL A 223 7.70 -13.76 -3.03
C VAL A 223 8.86 -12.83 -3.37
N SER A 224 8.64 -11.82 -4.22
CA SER A 224 9.69 -10.85 -4.57
C SER A 224 10.19 -10.04 -3.36
N ALA A 225 9.32 -9.82 -2.36
CA ALA A 225 9.62 -9.02 -1.17
C ALA A 225 10.43 -9.79 -0.11
N ILE A 226 10.43 -11.12 -0.11
CA ILE A 226 11.16 -11.92 0.90
C ILE A 226 12.66 -12.09 0.58
N GLY A 227 13.12 -11.60 -0.57
CA GLY A 227 14.53 -11.59 -0.95
C GLY A 227 15.03 -12.93 -1.53
N PRO A 228 16.32 -13.28 -1.34
CA PRO A 228 16.96 -14.37 -2.06
C PRO A 228 16.75 -15.76 -1.43
N ASP A 229 15.65 -16.00 -0.72
CA ASP A 229 15.43 -17.25 0.04
C ASP A 229 15.49 -18.51 -0.82
N ALA A 230 14.95 -18.44 -2.04
CA ALA A 230 15.01 -19.56 -2.97
C ALA A 230 16.46 -19.88 -3.40
N PHE A 231 17.26 -18.84 -3.61
CA PHE A 231 18.67 -19.02 -3.95
C PHE A 231 19.48 -19.52 -2.76
N ASP A 232 19.24 -18.96 -1.57
CA ASP A 232 19.93 -19.42 -0.35
C ASP A 232 19.62 -20.90 -0.07
N TYR A 233 18.36 -21.32 -0.22
CA TYR A 233 17.96 -22.71 -0.09
C TYR A 233 18.62 -23.62 -1.13
N ALA A 234 18.69 -23.17 -2.38
CA ALA A 234 19.34 -23.96 -3.45
C ALA A 234 20.86 -24.17 -3.20
N VAL A 235 21.52 -23.18 -2.57
CA VAL A 235 22.96 -23.26 -2.27
C VAL A 235 23.24 -24.04 -1.01
N THR A 236 22.41 -23.91 0.02
CA THR A 236 22.73 -24.47 1.36
C THR A 236 21.88 -25.69 1.73
N GLY A 237 20.71 -25.87 1.12
CA GLY A 237 19.70 -26.84 1.54
C GLY A 237 19.02 -26.50 2.87
N GLU A 238 19.31 -25.32 3.46
CA GLU A 238 18.82 -24.93 4.77
C GLU A 238 17.61 -24.02 4.68
N VAL A 239 16.61 -24.27 5.51
CA VAL A 239 15.43 -23.39 5.68
C VAL A 239 15.74 -22.37 6.78
N LYS A 240 15.70 -21.08 6.42
CA LYS A 240 15.92 -19.99 7.38
C LYS A 240 14.88 -20.03 8.49
N GLN A 241 15.34 -19.94 9.72
CA GLN A 241 14.50 -19.92 10.91
C GLN A 241 14.08 -18.50 11.28
N ARG A 242 13.02 -18.39 12.10
CA ARG A 242 12.60 -17.14 12.72
C ARG A 242 13.66 -16.68 13.72
N VAL A 243 13.92 -15.38 13.72
CA VAL A 243 14.95 -14.75 14.57
C VAL A 243 14.41 -13.52 15.32
N GLY A 244 13.10 -13.42 15.47
CA GLY A 244 12.45 -12.25 16.09
C GLY A 244 12.80 -10.96 15.35
N ASN A 245 13.24 -9.95 16.10
CA ASN A 245 13.68 -8.67 15.58
C ASN A 245 15.12 -8.67 15.04
N GLY A 246 15.85 -9.77 15.20
CA GLY A 246 17.18 -9.96 14.67
C GLY A 246 17.22 -10.12 13.14
N SER A 247 18.35 -10.59 12.64
CA SER A 247 18.52 -10.86 11.21
C SER A 247 19.46 -12.04 10.98
N ASN A 248 19.14 -12.85 9.99
CA ASN A 248 20.04 -13.93 9.53
C ASN A 248 21.23 -13.41 8.71
N THR A 249 21.22 -12.12 8.34
CA THR A 249 22.21 -11.55 7.40
C THR A 249 22.94 -10.32 7.96
N ALA A 250 22.50 -9.74 9.06
CA ALA A 250 23.04 -8.47 9.57
C ALA A 250 23.05 -8.44 11.12
N SER A 251 24.20 -8.06 11.70
CA SER A 251 24.35 -7.88 13.14
C SER A 251 25.42 -6.81 13.44
N PRO A 252 25.21 -5.92 14.44
CA PRO A 252 24.03 -5.74 15.31
C PRO A 252 22.80 -5.20 14.56
N ARG A 253 21.66 -5.87 14.71
CA ARG A 253 20.34 -5.43 14.26
C ARG A 253 19.28 -6.06 15.16
N ASN A 254 18.61 -5.24 15.98
CA ASN A 254 17.54 -5.71 16.87
C ASN A 254 16.71 -4.56 17.41
N ILE A 255 15.67 -4.88 18.19
CA ILE A 255 14.87 -3.95 18.99
C ILE A 255 15.16 -4.22 20.47
N TYR A 256 15.43 -3.17 21.22
CA TYR A 256 15.77 -3.26 22.64
C TYR A 256 14.85 -2.39 23.48
N LYS A 257 14.55 -2.87 24.71
CA LYS A 257 13.70 -2.19 25.66
C LYS A 257 14.53 -1.26 26.56
N THR A 258 14.06 -0.03 26.76
CA THR A 258 14.67 1.00 27.62
C THR A 258 14.12 0.96 29.04
N SER A 259 14.77 1.64 29.99
CA SER A 259 14.35 1.71 31.41
C SER A 259 12.98 2.35 31.60
N ASP A 260 12.57 3.23 30.71
CA ASP A 260 11.27 3.92 30.71
C ASP A 260 10.17 3.20 29.92
N ASN A 261 10.33 1.89 29.69
CA ASN A 261 9.38 1.00 28.98
C ASN A 261 9.10 1.36 27.52
N HIS A 262 9.99 2.09 26.86
CA HIS A 262 9.97 2.30 25.40
C HIS A 262 10.87 1.29 24.70
N PHE A 263 10.89 1.38 23.36
CA PHE A 263 11.71 0.51 22.51
C PHE A 263 12.54 1.34 21.54
N ILE A 264 13.74 0.85 21.22
CA ILE A 264 14.65 1.41 20.23
C ILE A 264 15.06 0.33 19.27
N ALA A 265 14.97 0.60 17.97
CA ALA A 265 15.50 -0.22 16.90
C ALA A 265 16.93 0.23 16.57
N ILE A 266 17.83 -0.73 16.38
CA ILE A 266 19.22 -0.48 15.96
C ILE A 266 19.50 -1.22 14.65
N SER A 267 20.25 -0.58 13.75
CA SER A 267 20.80 -1.20 12.55
C SER A 267 22.24 -0.76 12.38
N ALA A 268 23.17 -1.50 12.99
CA ALA A 268 24.59 -1.16 13.08
C ALA A 268 25.50 -2.24 12.45
N SER A 269 25.05 -2.91 11.37
CA SER A 269 25.77 -4.02 10.74
C SER A 269 26.98 -3.61 9.93
N ILE A 270 27.07 -2.35 9.48
CA ILE A 270 28.27 -1.81 8.81
C ILE A 270 29.41 -1.75 9.80
N GLN A 271 30.60 -2.17 9.39
CA GLN A 271 31.77 -2.38 10.25
C GLN A 271 32.12 -1.13 11.10
N SER A 272 32.09 0.05 10.50
CA SER A 272 32.37 1.30 11.22
C SER A 272 31.30 1.63 12.27
N THR A 273 30.03 1.37 11.97
CA THR A 273 28.92 1.61 12.90
C THR A 273 28.91 0.57 14.03
N ALA A 274 29.23 -0.70 13.75
CA ALA A 274 29.37 -1.72 14.78
C ALA A 274 30.49 -1.36 15.78
N LYS A 275 31.64 -0.88 15.30
CA LYS A 275 32.74 -0.45 16.16
C LYS A 275 32.32 0.74 17.06
N ARG A 276 31.63 1.74 16.49
CA ARG A 276 31.10 2.88 17.28
C ARG A 276 30.11 2.42 18.34
N LEU A 277 29.19 1.50 17.96
CA LEU A 277 28.23 0.94 18.93
C LEU A 277 28.94 0.24 20.08
N PHE A 278 29.92 -0.63 19.80
CA PHE A 278 30.66 -1.34 20.87
C PHE A 278 31.42 -0.37 21.79
N ALA A 279 32.01 0.68 21.23
CA ALA A 279 32.66 1.71 22.02
C ALA A 279 31.66 2.47 22.89
N ALA A 280 30.54 2.91 22.34
CA ALA A 280 29.51 3.69 23.04
C ALA A 280 28.85 2.92 24.18
N VAL A 281 28.65 1.61 24.03
CA VAL A 281 28.08 0.76 25.08
C VAL A 281 29.12 0.25 26.09
N GLY A 282 30.37 0.74 26.02
CA GLY A 282 31.43 0.34 26.95
C GLY A 282 32.04 -1.04 26.68
N ALA A 283 31.81 -1.61 25.50
CA ALA A 283 32.26 -2.94 25.10
C ALA A 283 33.41 -2.86 24.07
N ALA A 284 34.33 -1.90 24.19
CA ALA A 284 35.41 -1.67 23.23
C ALA A 284 36.28 -2.92 22.96
N ALA A 285 36.43 -3.83 23.94
CA ALA A 285 37.15 -5.11 23.75
C ALA A 285 36.54 -5.99 22.65
N MET A 286 35.24 -5.85 22.33
CA MET A 286 34.59 -6.57 21.24
C MET A 286 35.06 -6.12 19.85
N ILE A 287 35.69 -4.96 19.75
CA ILE A 287 36.12 -4.39 18.45
C ILE A 287 37.23 -5.27 17.82
N ASP A 288 38.13 -5.76 18.64
CA ASP A 288 39.31 -6.54 18.21
C ASP A 288 39.14 -8.05 18.43
N ASP A 289 38.02 -8.47 19.02
CA ASP A 289 37.70 -9.88 19.18
C ASP A 289 37.31 -10.52 17.83
N PRO A 290 37.99 -11.61 17.41
CA PRO A 290 37.65 -12.33 16.16
C PRO A 290 36.18 -12.76 16.04
N LYS A 291 35.47 -12.99 17.17
CA LYS A 291 34.07 -13.35 17.22
C LYS A 291 33.15 -12.22 16.63
N PHE A 292 33.62 -10.97 16.65
CA PHE A 292 32.82 -9.82 16.24
C PHE A 292 33.47 -9.02 15.10
N ALA A 293 34.61 -9.47 14.61
CA ALA A 293 35.44 -8.76 13.65
C ALA A 293 34.79 -8.57 12.27
N THR A 294 33.89 -9.48 11.87
CA THR A 294 33.16 -9.40 10.60
C THR A 294 31.65 -9.49 10.81
N ASN A 295 30.85 -9.02 9.85
CA ASN A 295 29.39 -9.17 9.94
C ASN A 295 28.96 -10.65 10.05
N ALA A 296 29.57 -11.54 9.28
CA ALA A 296 29.28 -12.98 9.35
C ALA A 296 29.59 -13.58 10.73
N ALA A 297 30.68 -13.16 11.35
CA ALA A 297 31.06 -13.59 12.70
C ALA A 297 30.04 -13.03 13.73
N ARG A 298 29.66 -11.75 13.61
CA ARG A 298 28.66 -11.13 14.49
C ARG A 298 27.28 -11.79 14.38
N VAL A 299 26.84 -12.18 13.19
CA VAL A 299 25.58 -12.93 13.01
C VAL A 299 25.60 -14.25 13.79
N LYS A 300 26.72 -14.97 13.78
CA LYS A 300 26.88 -16.23 14.55
C LYS A 300 26.85 -15.99 16.07
N HIS A 301 27.32 -14.84 16.53
CA HIS A 301 27.42 -14.47 17.94
C HIS A 301 26.41 -13.39 18.34
N GLN A 302 25.29 -13.30 17.59
CA GLN A 302 24.29 -12.25 17.79
C GLN A 302 23.75 -12.19 19.22
N ALA A 303 23.49 -13.34 19.84
CA ALA A 303 22.97 -13.40 21.21
C ALA A 303 23.92 -12.73 22.25
N GLU A 304 25.26 -12.90 22.08
CA GLU A 304 26.25 -12.25 22.95
C GLU A 304 26.21 -10.73 22.77
N ILE A 305 26.10 -10.26 21.54
CA ILE A 305 26.01 -8.84 21.21
C ILE A 305 24.70 -8.24 21.74
N ASP A 306 23.59 -8.93 21.50
CA ASP A 306 22.26 -8.47 21.91
C ASP A 306 22.16 -8.35 23.44
N LYS A 307 22.81 -9.25 24.19
CA LYS A 307 22.89 -9.16 25.64
C LYS A 307 23.63 -7.90 26.09
N VAL A 308 24.83 -7.66 25.57
CA VAL A 308 25.66 -6.51 25.95
C VAL A 308 24.97 -5.19 25.61
N VAL A 309 24.46 -5.06 24.39
CA VAL A 309 23.77 -3.86 23.93
C VAL A 309 22.44 -3.67 24.66
N GLY A 310 21.68 -4.77 24.87
CA GLY A 310 20.41 -4.75 25.57
C GLY A 310 20.55 -4.33 27.04
N ASP A 311 21.52 -4.89 27.77
CA ASP A 311 21.78 -4.53 29.18
C ASP A 311 22.15 -3.04 29.32
N TRP A 312 22.98 -2.52 28.40
CA TRP A 312 23.35 -1.11 28.40
C TRP A 312 22.16 -0.19 28.13
N ILE A 313 21.26 -0.54 27.17
CA ILE A 313 20.06 0.21 26.83
C ILE A 313 19.03 0.14 27.96
N ALA A 314 18.82 -1.04 28.54
CA ALA A 314 17.85 -1.26 29.60
C ALA A 314 18.13 -0.40 30.87
N ALA A 315 19.37 0.05 31.06
CA ALA A 315 19.74 0.93 32.16
C ALA A 315 19.48 2.44 31.88
N ARG A 316 18.95 2.80 30.71
CA ARG A 316 18.81 4.20 30.25
C ARG A 316 17.43 4.47 29.68
N SER A 317 16.98 5.72 29.73
CA SER A 317 15.77 6.17 29.07
C SER A 317 15.93 6.22 27.55
N ARG A 318 14.81 6.11 26.78
CA ARG A 318 14.80 6.26 25.33
C ARG A 318 15.51 7.54 24.86
N LYS A 319 15.26 8.66 25.56
CA LYS A 319 15.85 9.95 25.23
C LYS A 319 17.37 9.96 25.39
N GLU A 320 17.89 9.40 26.48
CA GLU A 320 19.33 9.32 26.73
C GLU A 320 20.04 8.45 25.70
N VAL A 321 19.50 7.26 25.39
CA VAL A 321 20.09 6.37 24.39
C VAL A 321 20.15 7.02 23.01
N LEU A 322 19.03 7.61 22.57
CA LEU A 322 18.98 8.26 21.24
C LEU A 322 19.95 9.44 21.15
N ALA A 323 20.07 10.25 22.21
CA ALA A 323 21.02 11.37 22.23
C ALA A 323 22.48 10.90 22.13
N ILE A 324 22.85 9.83 22.85
CA ILE A 324 24.19 9.24 22.78
C ILE A 324 24.46 8.67 21.39
N PHE A 325 23.50 7.90 20.85
CA PHE A 325 23.67 7.24 19.55
C PHE A 325 23.74 8.23 18.40
N ASP A 326 22.96 9.31 18.46
CA ASP A 326 23.02 10.39 17.47
C ASP A 326 24.40 11.09 17.49
N ALA A 327 24.91 11.44 18.67
CA ALA A 327 26.22 12.06 18.83
C ALA A 327 27.36 11.19 18.30
N GLU A 328 27.26 9.87 18.48
CA GLU A 328 28.26 8.88 18.03
C GLU A 328 28.02 8.40 16.58
N GLY A 329 27.00 8.91 15.91
CA GLY A 329 26.64 8.51 14.53
C GLY A 329 26.25 7.04 14.43
N ILE A 330 25.58 6.49 15.46
CA ILE A 330 25.06 5.12 15.49
C ILE A 330 23.63 5.12 14.94
N THR A 331 23.35 4.24 14.01
CA THR A 331 22.05 4.17 13.34
C THR A 331 21.02 3.53 14.27
N ALA A 332 20.20 4.36 14.90
CA ALA A 332 19.12 3.96 15.79
C ALA A 332 17.88 4.83 15.59
N ALA A 333 16.71 4.29 15.92
CA ALA A 333 15.45 5.02 15.88
C ALA A 333 14.51 4.55 16.99
N PRO A 334 13.61 5.42 17.48
CA PRO A 334 12.56 4.99 18.39
C PRO A 334 11.56 4.07 17.66
N VAL A 335 10.98 3.11 18.37
CA VAL A 335 9.80 2.39 17.88
C VAL A 335 8.57 3.23 18.22
N ASN A 336 8.09 3.97 17.25
CA ASN A 336 6.97 4.90 17.40
C ASN A 336 5.62 4.21 17.19
N ASN A 337 4.63 4.65 17.93
CA ASN A 337 3.21 4.47 17.60
C ASN A 337 2.68 5.73 16.88
N ILE A 338 1.40 5.71 16.49
CA ILE A 338 0.80 6.83 15.73
C ILE A 338 0.74 8.14 16.54
N ALA A 339 0.64 8.07 17.87
CA ALA A 339 0.66 9.26 18.71
C ALA A 339 2.07 9.87 18.82
N ASP A 340 3.11 9.02 18.86
CA ASP A 340 4.50 9.48 18.77
C ASP A 340 4.75 10.18 17.42
N ASN A 341 4.31 9.59 16.30
CA ASN A 341 4.43 10.19 14.97
C ASN A 341 3.67 11.52 14.86
N ALA A 342 2.52 11.65 15.52
CA ALA A 342 1.73 12.87 15.55
C ALA A 342 2.43 14.03 16.29
N ALA A 343 3.30 13.72 17.23
CA ALA A 343 4.07 14.71 17.99
C ALA A 343 5.49 14.95 17.42
N ASP A 344 5.92 14.17 16.43
CA ASP A 344 7.27 14.22 15.90
C ASP A 344 7.44 15.39 14.91
N PRO A 345 8.40 16.31 15.14
CA PRO A 345 8.62 17.47 14.28
C PRO A 345 8.93 17.09 12.81
N HIS A 346 9.66 16.01 12.58
CA HIS A 346 9.98 15.58 11.22
C HIS A 346 8.72 15.13 10.45
N PHE A 347 7.80 14.40 11.11
CA PHE A 347 6.53 14.00 10.51
C PHE A 347 5.68 15.22 10.16
N ILE A 348 5.66 16.23 11.02
CA ILE A 348 4.89 17.47 10.85
C ILE A 348 5.46 18.33 9.73
N GLU A 349 6.75 18.67 9.80
CA GLU A 349 7.41 19.57 8.85
C GLU A 349 7.47 19.00 7.44
N ARG A 350 7.84 17.70 7.33
CA ARG A 350 7.87 17.00 6.05
C ARG A 350 6.46 16.76 5.47
N GLY A 351 5.42 16.87 6.29
CA GLY A 351 4.04 16.59 5.89
C GLY A 351 3.83 15.13 5.50
N ILE A 352 4.43 14.18 6.26
CA ILE A 352 4.29 12.75 6.01
C ILE A 352 2.82 12.35 6.09
N TYR A 353 2.11 12.89 7.08
CA TYR A 353 0.66 12.92 7.13
C TYR A 353 0.15 14.33 6.88
N VAL A 354 -0.92 14.42 6.11
CA VAL A 354 -1.65 15.66 5.82
C VAL A 354 -3.11 15.50 6.23
N ALA A 355 -3.77 16.59 6.59
CA ALA A 355 -5.19 16.61 6.90
C ALA A 355 -5.93 17.39 5.81
N ALA A 356 -6.66 16.66 4.94
CA ALA A 356 -7.45 17.26 3.86
C ALA A 356 -8.87 17.52 4.32
N THR A 357 -9.43 18.67 3.93
CA THR A 357 -10.85 19.00 4.22
C THR A 357 -11.74 18.11 3.38
N ASN A 358 -12.63 17.33 4.02
CA ASN A 358 -13.65 16.56 3.31
C ASN A 358 -15.00 17.26 3.44
N PRO A 359 -15.51 17.91 2.37
CA PRO A 359 -16.80 18.63 2.42
C PRO A 359 -18.00 17.70 2.60
N ALA A 360 -17.86 16.40 2.32
CA ALA A 360 -18.92 15.39 2.48
C ALA A 360 -18.83 14.61 3.81
N SER A 361 -17.82 14.86 4.65
CA SER A 361 -17.76 14.23 5.98
C SER A 361 -18.70 14.97 6.92
N ASP A 362 -19.48 14.20 7.70
CA ASP A 362 -20.23 14.75 8.83
C ASP A 362 -19.35 15.73 9.61
N ALA A 363 -19.92 16.85 10.01
CA ALA A 363 -19.24 18.00 10.61
C ALA A 363 -18.36 17.69 11.85
N ALA A 364 -18.41 16.45 12.38
CA ALA A 364 -17.60 16.00 13.51
C ALA A 364 -16.12 15.80 13.19
N MET A 365 -15.73 15.48 11.94
CA MET A 365 -14.33 15.27 11.59
C MET A 365 -13.70 16.37 10.72
N GLY A 366 -14.47 17.14 9.96
CA GLY A 366 -14.02 18.29 9.15
C GLY A 366 -12.79 18.09 8.25
N LYS A 367 -11.88 17.18 8.63
CA LYS A 367 -10.61 16.89 7.97
C LYS A 367 -10.28 15.40 8.05
N VAL A 368 -9.76 14.86 6.98
CA VAL A 368 -9.32 13.45 6.88
C VAL A 368 -7.80 13.38 6.93
N PRO A 369 -7.21 12.87 8.02
CA PRO A 369 -5.78 12.58 8.05
C PRO A 369 -5.44 11.43 7.11
N MET A 370 -4.40 11.62 6.28
CA MET A 370 -3.93 10.60 5.34
C MET A 370 -2.45 10.79 5.02
N HIS A 371 -1.78 9.76 4.54
CA HIS A 371 -0.45 9.94 3.98
C HIS A 371 -0.52 10.87 2.76
N GLN A 372 0.50 11.72 2.58
CA GLN A 372 0.59 12.53 1.37
C GLN A 372 0.79 11.66 0.13
N PRO A 373 0.45 12.14 -1.08
CA PRO A 373 0.79 11.44 -2.32
C PRO A 373 2.29 11.20 -2.46
N LEU A 374 2.68 9.98 -2.83
CA LEU A 374 4.06 9.54 -2.97
C LEU A 374 4.34 9.02 -4.40
N PRO A 375 5.60 9.10 -4.87
CA PRO A 375 6.73 9.86 -4.28
C PRO A 375 6.48 11.37 -4.35
N ILE A 376 7.20 12.16 -3.53
CA ILE A 376 7.15 13.63 -3.64
C ILE A 376 7.92 14.03 -4.90
N MET A 377 7.26 14.75 -5.79
CA MET A 377 7.83 15.22 -7.05
C MET A 377 7.90 16.76 -7.04
N GLU A 378 9.05 17.33 -7.34
CA GLU A 378 9.32 18.78 -7.25
C GLU A 378 8.29 19.62 -8.03
N ASN A 379 7.94 19.19 -9.23
CA ASN A 379 7.05 19.93 -10.14
C ASN A 379 5.58 19.47 -10.07
N ASN A 380 5.20 18.68 -9.07
CA ASN A 380 3.83 18.16 -8.94
C ASN A 380 3.46 18.02 -7.46
N LEU A 381 3.30 19.17 -6.79
CA LEU A 381 3.03 19.22 -5.34
C LEU A 381 1.54 19.14 -5.02
N ASP A 382 0.67 19.69 -5.88
CA ASP A 382 -0.78 19.77 -5.66
C ASP A 382 -1.50 18.53 -6.19
N ARG A 383 -1.23 17.38 -5.56
CA ARG A 383 -1.73 16.08 -6.02
C ARG A 383 -3.05 15.63 -5.39
N LEU A 384 -3.52 16.33 -4.37
CA LEU A 384 -4.86 16.11 -3.79
C LEU A 384 -5.87 16.98 -4.53
N ARG A 385 -6.78 16.35 -5.28
CA ARG A 385 -7.76 17.04 -6.15
C ARG A 385 -9.17 16.99 -5.61
N MET A 386 -9.58 15.84 -5.08
CA MET A 386 -10.92 15.63 -4.55
C MET A 386 -10.93 14.58 -3.44
N PRO A 387 -11.87 14.64 -2.49
CA PRO A 387 -12.08 13.61 -1.50
C PRO A 387 -12.54 12.30 -2.15
N ALA A 388 -12.48 11.20 -1.40
CA ALA A 388 -13.07 9.94 -1.82
C ALA A 388 -14.60 10.13 -2.02
N PRO A 389 -15.16 9.59 -3.12
CA PRO A 389 -16.55 9.84 -3.48
C PRO A 389 -17.54 9.07 -2.61
N ALA A 390 -18.77 9.58 -2.50
CA ALA A 390 -19.91 8.76 -2.11
C ALA A 390 -20.23 7.72 -3.20
N LEU A 391 -20.94 6.65 -2.83
CA LEU A 391 -21.32 5.59 -3.78
C LEU A 391 -22.17 6.17 -4.92
N GLY A 392 -21.69 6.01 -6.15
CA GLY A 392 -22.37 6.50 -7.35
C GLY A 392 -22.43 8.01 -7.52
N GLN A 393 -21.67 8.78 -6.72
CA GLN A 393 -21.70 10.24 -6.71
C GLN A 393 -21.58 10.87 -8.09
N HIS A 394 -20.89 10.21 -9.01
CA HIS A 394 -20.57 10.75 -10.32
C HIS A 394 -21.23 9.97 -11.46
N SER A 395 -22.18 9.04 -11.16
CA SER A 395 -22.75 8.14 -12.17
C SER A 395 -23.26 8.90 -13.41
N ARG A 396 -24.10 9.91 -13.24
CA ARG A 396 -24.62 10.71 -14.36
C ARG A 396 -23.51 11.37 -15.17
N ALA A 397 -22.62 12.06 -14.47
CA ALA A 397 -21.57 12.85 -15.13
C ALA A 397 -20.58 11.95 -15.92
N GLU A 398 -20.22 10.82 -15.38
CA GLU A 398 -19.30 9.89 -16.06
C GLU A 398 -19.97 9.16 -17.22
N LEU A 399 -21.25 8.80 -17.11
CA LEU A 399 -22.00 8.24 -18.23
C LEU A 399 -22.19 9.26 -19.36
N ALA A 400 -22.52 10.51 -19.04
CA ALA A 400 -22.62 11.58 -20.04
C ALA A 400 -21.30 11.77 -20.81
N LYS A 401 -20.14 11.75 -20.11
CA LYS A 401 -18.80 11.76 -20.74
C LYS A 401 -18.59 10.54 -21.65
N ALA A 402 -19.17 9.40 -21.30
CA ALA A 402 -19.11 8.16 -22.11
C ALA A 402 -20.09 8.18 -23.30
N GLY A 403 -20.83 9.25 -23.49
CA GLY A 403 -21.72 9.45 -24.65
C GLY A 403 -23.16 8.96 -24.45
N PHE A 404 -23.56 8.66 -23.23
CA PHE A 404 -24.97 8.39 -22.92
C PHE A 404 -25.76 9.70 -22.91
N GLN A 405 -26.96 9.67 -23.49
CA GLN A 405 -27.86 10.82 -23.49
C GLN A 405 -28.60 10.91 -22.14
N ASP A 406 -29.08 12.10 -21.79
CA ASP A 406 -29.74 12.31 -20.50
C ASP A 406 -30.96 11.41 -20.29
N ASP A 407 -31.77 11.17 -21.35
CA ASP A 407 -32.91 10.27 -21.29
C ASP A 407 -32.51 8.79 -21.11
N GLU A 408 -31.41 8.36 -21.72
CA GLU A 408 -30.83 7.02 -21.47
C GLU A 408 -30.42 6.88 -19.98
N ILE A 409 -29.73 7.89 -19.45
CA ILE A 409 -29.27 7.91 -18.06
C ILE A 409 -30.45 7.89 -17.10
N ASP A 410 -31.50 8.70 -17.36
CA ASP A 410 -32.72 8.72 -16.56
C ASP A 410 -33.42 7.35 -16.52
N GLN A 411 -33.47 6.66 -17.66
CA GLN A 411 -34.00 5.29 -17.74
C GLN A 411 -33.16 4.28 -16.94
N LEU A 412 -31.83 4.38 -16.99
CA LEU A 412 -30.92 3.53 -16.21
C LEU A 412 -31.11 3.72 -14.71
N ILE A 413 -31.30 4.95 -14.27
CA ILE A 413 -31.60 5.29 -12.87
C ILE A 413 -32.98 4.74 -12.46
N ALA A 414 -34.02 4.99 -13.28
CA ALA A 414 -35.39 4.51 -13.00
C ALA A 414 -35.47 2.98 -12.92
N GLN A 415 -34.64 2.26 -13.67
CA GLN A 415 -34.52 0.80 -13.65
C GLN A 415 -33.57 0.27 -12.58
N ASN A 416 -32.98 1.11 -11.76
CA ASN A 416 -31.96 0.77 -10.75
C ASN A 416 -30.74 0.04 -11.34
N VAL A 417 -30.41 0.26 -12.61
CA VAL A 417 -29.18 -0.22 -13.24
C VAL A 417 -27.96 0.50 -12.69
N ILE A 418 -28.14 1.81 -12.50
CA ILE A 418 -27.17 2.69 -11.83
C ILE A 418 -27.86 3.42 -10.69
N SER A 419 -27.05 3.88 -9.74
CA SER A 419 -27.54 4.77 -8.66
C SER A 419 -26.76 6.07 -8.67
N GLN A 420 -27.48 7.13 -8.27
CA GLN A 420 -26.89 8.42 -7.98
C GLN A 420 -27.54 8.93 -6.70
N PRO A 421 -26.73 9.34 -5.66
CA PRO A 421 -27.25 9.90 -4.41
C PRO A 421 -27.89 11.27 -4.58
#